data_f4b0c703ebb800a4bb55e5a51e1b928c
#
_entry.id   f4b0c703ebb800a4bb55e5a51e1b928c
#
_cell.length_a   1.000
_cell.length_b   1.000
_cell.length_c   1.000
_cell.angle_alpha   90.00
_cell.angle_beta   90.00
_cell.angle_gamma   90.00
#
_symmetry.space_group_name_H-M   'P 1'
#
loop_
_entity.id
_entity.type
_entity.pdbx_description
1 polymer ?
#
loop_
_entity_poly.entity_id
_entity_poly.type
_entity_poly.pdbx_seq_one_letter_code
_entity_poly.pdbx_strand_id
1 'polypeptide(L)'
;LMPIGQGRAENGISGSWVLGKLKEAYGIEGEFYPLEGRFGNGPAVYYQLPGFQGKIGLISALHGKFCDRCNRIRMTSTGKLKACLCYADTISVFEAARHGSEEEIRKCLEQAIRGKPKMHHFEEQNFITEQKNMSQIGG
;
A
#
# COMPACT_ATOMS: atom_id res chain seq x y z
N LEU A 1 5.50 -6.79 6.89
CA LEU A 1 4.72 -5.77 7.61
C LEU A 1 5.33 -4.39 7.38
N MET A 2 4.50 -3.37 7.15
CA MET A 2 4.97 -1.98 7.07
C MET A 2 5.21 -1.45 8.49
N PRO A 3 6.28 -0.68 8.74
CA PRO A 3 6.61 -0.13 10.06
C PRO A 3 5.73 1.09 10.38
N ILE A 4 4.43 0.86 10.53
CA ILE A 4 3.41 1.88 10.88
C ILE A 4 2.69 1.40 12.13
N GLY A 5 2.58 2.26 13.13
CA GLY A 5 1.99 1.92 14.41
C GLY A 5 2.76 0.80 15.10
N GLN A 6 2.13 -0.35 15.30
CA GLN A 6 2.77 -1.53 15.91
C GLN A 6 3.52 -2.42 14.91
N GLY A 7 3.45 -2.10 13.61
CA GLY A 7 4.18 -2.84 12.59
C GLY A 7 5.69 -2.59 12.70
N ARG A 8 6.49 -3.65 12.54
CA ARG A 8 7.94 -3.57 12.52
C ARG A 8 8.48 -4.23 11.26
N ALA A 9 9.41 -3.57 10.57
CA ALA A 9 9.99 -4.07 9.33
C ALA A 9 10.72 -5.40 9.54
N GLU A 10 11.35 -5.58 10.69
CA GLU A 10 12.05 -6.82 11.09
C GLU A 10 11.13 -8.05 11.16
N ASN A 11 9.83 -7.86 11.39
CA ASN A 11 8.83 -8.91 11.39
C ASN A 11 8.25 -9.18 9.98
N GLY A 12 8.79 -8.52 8.96
CA GLY A 12 8.36 -8.66 7.58
C GLY A 12 8.87 -9.97 6.96
N ILE A 13 7.96 -10.68 6.29
CA ILE A 13 8.28 -11.88 5.51
C ILE A 13 8.24 -11.49 4.04
N SER A 14 9.26 -11.86 3.26
CA SER A 14 9.30 -11.58 1.83
C SER A 14 8.30 -12.46 1.05
N GLY A 15 7.79 -11.93 -0.07
CA GLY A 15 6.92 -12.71 -0.96
C GLY A 15 7.60 -13.96 -1.51
N SER A 16 8.90 -13.89 -1.79
CA SER A 16 9.70 -15.05 -2.26
C SER A 16 9.78 -16.15 -1.21
N TRP A 17 9.94 -15.78 0.07
CA TRP A 17 9.92 -16.75 1.16
C TRP A 17 8.56 -17.46 1.26
N VAL A 18 7.46 -16.71 1.16
CA VAL A 18 6.11 -17.29 1.17
C VAL A 18 5.92 -18.28 0.01
N LEU A 19 6.31 -17.88 -1.20
CA LEU A 19 6.24 -18.77 -2.38
C LEU A 19 7.11 -20.02 -2.19
N GLY A 20 8.31 -19.88 -1.62
CA GLY A 20 9.18 -21.02 -1.27
C GLY A 20 8.50 -21.99 -0.31
N LYS A 21 7.87 -21.47 0.74
CA LYS A 21 7.13 -22.31 1.71
C LYS A 21 5.92 -23.02 1.09
N LEU A 22 5.25 -22.38 0.15
CA LEU A 22 4.16 -23.01 -0.60
C LEU A 22 4.67 -24.14 -1.50
N LYS A 23 5.84 -23.97 -2.15
CA LYS A 23 6.47 -25.05 -2.91
C LYS A 23 6.76 -26.27 -2.03
N GLU A 24 7.40 -26.05 -0.89
CA GLU A 24 7.71 -27.13 0.06
C GLU A 24 6.44 -27.84 0.55
N ALA A 25 5.44 -27.08 0.97
CA ALA A 25 4.22 -27.61 1.57
C ALA A 25 3.36 -28.45 0.60
N TYR A 26 3.36 -28.08 -0.68
CA TYR A 26 2.54 -28.74 -1.70
C TYR A 26 3.33 -29.56 -2.71
N GLY A 27 4.64 -29.75 -2.52
CA GLY A 27 5.48 -30.53 -3.41
C GLY A 27 5.53 -29.98 -4.84
N ILE A 28 5.47 -28.64 -5.00
CA ILE A 28 5.42 -28.01 -6.31
C ILE A 28 6.83 -27.83 -6.86
N GLU A 29 7.11 -28.47 -7.98
CA GLU A 29 8.37 -28.30 -8.71
C GLU A 29 8.33 -27.09 -9.64
N GLY A 30 9.51 -26.54 -9.95
CA GLY A 30 9.64 -25.38 -10.86
C GLY A 30 9.48 -24.03 -10.17
N GLU A 31 9.47 -22.96 -10.96
CA GLU A 31 9.34 -21.57 -10.48
C GLU A 31 7.90 -21.06 -10.60
N PHE A 32 7.51 -20.18 -9.66
CA PHE A 32 6.28 -19.43 -9.80
C PHE A 32 6.54 -18.14 -10.56
N TYR A 33 5.83 -17.96 -11.66
CA TYR A 33 5.87 -16.73 -12.43
C TYR A 33 4.64 -15.87 -12.12
N PRO A 34 4.82 -14.54 -12.05
CA PRO A 34 3.69 -13.63 -11.96
C PRO A 34 2.72 -13.83 -13.13
N LEU A 35 1.43 -13.86 -12.83
CA LEU A 35 0.41 -13.87 -13.87
C LEU A 35 0.35 -12.52 -14.57
N GLU A 36 0.32 -12.55 -15.89
CA GLU A 36 0.04 -11.37 -16.69
C GLU A 36 -1.45 -11.00 -16.60
N GLY A 37 -1.74 -9.71 -16.66
CA GLY A 37 -3.10 -9.19 -16.62
C GLY A 37 -3.45 -8.41 -15.36
N ARG A 38 -4.65 -7.84 -15.35
CA ARG A 38 -5.16 -7.03 -14.26
C ARG A 38 -6.21 -7.80 -13.46
N PHE A 39 -5.88 -8.20 -12.25
CA PHE A 39 -6.75 -8.97 -11.34
C PHE A 39 -7.36 -8.10 -10.23
N GLY A 40 -7.67 -6.84 -10.51
CA GLY A 40 -8.21 -5.87 -9.56
C GLY A 40 -7.50 -4.52 -9.60
N ASN A 41 -7.83 -3.63 -8.64
CA ASN A 41 -7.27 -2.28 -8.54
C ASN A 41 -6.18 -2.17 -7.45
N GLY A 42 -5.73 -3.29 -6.89
CA GLY A 42 -4.72 -3.32 -5.84
C GLY A 42 -3.30 -3.49 -6.39
N PRO A 43 -2.27 -3.32 -5.54
CA PRO A 43 -0.88 -3.51 -5.91
C PRO A 43 -0.42 -4.97 -5.84
N ALA A 44 -1.33 -5.93 -5.65
CA ALA A 44 -0.99 -7.34 -5.55
C ALA A 44 -0.44 -7.88 -6.87
N VAL A 45 0.62 -8.67 -6.78
CA VAL A 45 1.13 -9.52 -7.86
C VAL A 45 0.56 -10.91 -7.65
N TYR A 46 -0.08 -11.46 -8.67
CA TYR A 46 -0.81 -12.71 -8.57
C TYR A 46 0.00 -13.87 -9.13
N TYR A 47 -0.16 -15.02 -8.50
CA TYR A 47 0.47 -16.29 -8.88
C TYR A 47 -0.59 -17.39 -8.95
N GLN A 48 -0.45 -18.29 -9.90
CA GLN A 48 -1.24 -19.52 -10.00
C GLN A 48 -0.41 -20.69 -9.51
N LEU A 49 -0.95 -21.45 -8.57
CA LEU A 49 -0.33 -22.68 -8.11
C LEU A 49 -0.94 -23.87 -8.88
N PRO A 50 -0.13 -24.85 -9.31
CA PRO A 50 -0.61 -26.08 -9.92
C PRO A 50 -1.63 -26.80 -9.01
N GLY A 51 -2.75 -27.23 -9.56
CA GLY A 51 -3.82 -27.91 -8.83
C GLY A 51 -4.77 -27.00 -8.05
N PHE A 52 -4.52 -25.69 -7.98
CA PHE A 52 -5.41 -24.73 -7.30
C PHE A 52 -6.31 -24.02 -8.30
N GLN A 53 -7.59 -23.87 -7.96
CA GLN A 53 -8.54 -23.09 -8.78
C GLN A 53 -8.38 -21.58 -8.56
N GLY A 54 -7.99 -21.18 -7.35
CA GLY A 54 -7.78 -19.78 -6.99
C GLY A 54 -6.37 -19.29 -7.30
N LYS A 55 -6.20 -17.97 -7.22
CA LYS A 55 -4.91 -17.28 -7.38
C LYS A 55 -4.43 -16.76 -6.03
N ILE A 56 -3.12 -16.73 -5.81
CA ILE A 56 -2.52 -16.13 -4.63
C ILE A 56 -2.01 -14.75 -5.01
N GLY A 57 -2.49 -13.70 -4.32
CA GLY A 57 -2.02 -12.33 -4.50
C GLY A 57 -1.08 -11.93 -3.37
N LEU A 58 0.15 -11.52 -3.70
CA LEU A 58 1.13 -11.03 -2.75
C LEU A 58 1.31 -9.52 -2.90
N ILE A 59 1.26 -8.80 -1.76
CA ILE A 59 1.52 -7.36 -1.69
C ILE A 59 2.87 -7.17 -1.01
N SER A 60 3.89 -6.84 -1.79
CA SER A 60 5.26 -6.65 -1.30
C SER A 60 5.53 -5.15 -1.11
N ALA A 61 5.17 -4.61 0.06
CA ALA A 61 5.33 -3.20 0.35
C ALA A 61 6.80 -2.79 0.59
N LEU A 62 7.63 -3.67 1.17
CA LEU A 62 9.03 -3.38 1.48
C LEU A 62 9.99 -3.93 0.42
N HIS A 63 9.86 -5.20 0.08
CA HIS A 63 10.78 -5.94 -0.78
C HIS A 63 10.32 -6.02 -2.24
N GLY A 64 9.86 -5.00 -2.83
CA GLY A 64 9.32 -4.99 -4.20
C GLY A 64 8.35 -3.84 -4.33
N LYS A 65 8.85 -2.64 -4.06
CA LYS A 65 8.06 -1.41 -4.04
C LYS A 65 7.15 -1.32 -5.25
N PHE A 66 5.87 -1.09 -5.01
CA PHE A 66 4.86 -0.87 -6.05
C PHE A 66 4.49 0.61 -6.21
N CYS A 67 5.35 1.52 -5.73
CA CYS A 67 5.07 2.96 -5.66
C CYS A 67 4.76 3.57 -7.02
N ASP A 68 5.43 3.14 -8.07
CA ASP A 68 5.23 3.54 -9.46
C ASP A 68 3.82 3.25 -9.99
N ARG A 69 3.19 2.19 -9.46
CA ARG A 69 1.83 1.76 -9.81
C ARG A 69 0.80 2.05 -8.71
N CYS A 70 1.22 2.74 -7.65
CA CYS A 70 0.35 3.02 -6.51
C CYS A 70 -0.64 4.14 -6.81
N ASN A 71 -1.91 3.79 -6.93
CA ASN A 71 -3.03 4.70 -7.16
C ASN A 71 -3.80 5.05 -5.87
N ARG A 72 -3.22 4.83 -4.69
CA ARG A 72 -3.94 4.98 -3.42
C ARG A 72 -3.80 6.38 -2.85
N ILE A 73 -4.94 6.97 -2.50
CA ILE A 73 -5.09 8.10 -1.59
C ILE A 73 -6.07 7.66 -0.52
N ARG A 74 -5.84 8.08 0.69
CA ARG A 74 -6.74 7.85 1.82
C ARG A 74 -7.21 9.17 2.40
N MET A 75 -8.35 9.14 3.06
CA MET A 75 -8.83 10.23 3.88
C MET A 75 -8.93 9.72 5.32
N THR A 76 -8.42 10.50 6.26
CA THR A 76 -8.55 10.22 7.69
C THR A 76 -9.96 10.57 8.18
N SER A 77 -10.35 10.04 9.34
CA SER A 77 -11.61 10.41 10.01
C SER A 77 -11.71 11.90 10.37
N THR A 78 -10.58 12.59 10.39
CA THR A 78 -10.48 14.05 10.65
C THR A 78 -10.46 14.88 9.37
N GLY A 79 -10.78 14.30 8.21
CA GLY A 79 -10.85 15.01 6.93
C GLY A 79 -9.50 15.42 6.34
N LYS A 80 -8.41 14.69 6.68
CA LYS A 80 -7.09 14.93 6.08
C LYS A 80 -6.81 13.93 4.99
N LEU A 81 -6.26 14.38 3.86
CA LEU A 81 -5.82 13.54 2.76
C LEU A 81 -4.41 13.02 2.99
N LYS A 82 -4.23 11.73 2.71
CA LYS A 82 -3.01 11.00 2.85
C LYS A 82 -2.60 10.38 1.52
N ALA A 83 -1.58 10.94 0.91
CA ALA A 83 -1.08 10.50 -0.38
C ALA A 83 -0.19 9.26 -0.30
N CYS A 84 0.47 9.05 0.85
CA CYS A 84 1.29 7.87 1.14
C CYS A 84 1.22 7.52 2.62
N LEU A 85 1.27 6.23 2.95
CA LEU A 85 1.28 5.76 4.34
C LEU A 85 2.58 6.08 5.09
N CYS A 86 3.69 6.26 4.38
CA CYS A 86 4.99 6.55 4.96
C CYS A 86 5.08 7.96 5.57
N TYR A 87 4.31 8.89 5.05
CA TYR A 87 4.44 10.30 5.40
C TYR A 87 3.20 10.84 6.09
N ALA A 88 3.39 11.84 6.94
CA ALA A 88 2.30 12.55 7.59
C ALA A 88 1.35 13.20 6.58
N ASP A 89 0.10 13.33 6.95
CA ASP A 89 -0.93 14.02 6.16
C ASP A 89 -0.73 15.55 6.27
N THR A 90 -0.79 16.24 5.15
CA THR A 90 -0.55 17.68 5.09
C THR A 90 -1.75 18.48 4.52
N ILE A 91 -2.68 17.82 3.84
CA ILE A 91 -3.79 18.47 3.15
C ILE A 91 -5.10 18.15 3.89
N SER A 92 -5.83 19.18 4.31
CA SER A 92 -7.14 19.04 4.93
C SER A 92 -8.24 19.41 3.93
N VAL A 93 -9.25 18.56 3.81
CA VAL A 93 -10.48 18.85 3.06
C VAL A 93 -11.65 19.18 3.98
N PHE A 94 -11.41 19.17 5.30
CA PHE A 94 -12.47 19.32 6.29
C PHE A 94 -13.27 20.63 6.11
N GLU A 95 -12.58 21.76 6.01
CA GLU A 95 -13.24 23.07 5.86
C GLU A 95 -13.95 23.19 4.50
N ALA A 96 -13.31 22.74 3.42
CA ALA A 96 -13.92 22.74 2.10
C ALA A 96 -15.21 21.89 2.06
N ALA A 97 -15.18 20.72 2.70
CA ALA A 97 -16.36 19.85 2.81
C ALA A 97 -17.45 20.45 3.69
N ARG A 98 -17.08 21.12 4.78
CA ARG A 98 -18.02 21.78 5.70
C ARG A 98 -18.76 22.95 5.07
N HIS A 99 -18.07 23.73 4.26
CA HIS A 99 -18.65 24.89 3.56
C HIS A 99 -19.30 24.53 2.23
N GLY A 100 -19.26 23.25 1.81
CA GLY A 100 -19.90 22.79 0.59
C GLY A 100 -19.22 23.25 -0.71
N SER A 101 -17.95 23.62 -0.65
CA SER A 101 -17.20 24.07 -1.82
C SER A 101 -16.61 22.88 -2.60
N GLU A 102 -17.32 22.46 -3.65
CA GLU A 102 -16.86 21.39 -4.54
C GLU A 102 -15.53 21.73 -5.22
N GLU A 103 -15.36 22.99 -5.63
CA GLU A 103 -14.13 23.47 -6.27
C GLU A 103 -12.92 23.39 -5.31
N GLU A 104 -13.08 23.72 -4.05
CA GLU A 104 -12.02 23.62 -3.05
C GLU A 104 -11.68 22.16 -2.72
N ILE A 105 -12.70 21.29 -2.61
CA ILE A 105 -12.47 19.85 -2.44
C ILE A 105 -11.67 19.30 -3.62
N ARG A 106 -12.03 19.66 -4.85
CA ARG A 106 -11.32 19.26 -6.05
C ARG A 106 -9.85 19.70 -6.03
N LYS A 107 -9.59 20.95 -5.65
CA LYS A 107 -8.22 21.47 -5.51
C LYS A 107 -7.40 20.69 -4.47
N CYS A 108 -7.99 20.38 -3.32
CA CYS A 108 -7.33 19.55 -2.29
C CYS A 108 -6.99 18.16 -2.81
N LEU A 109 -7.91 17.53 -3.54
CA LEU A 109 -7.67 16.20 -4.14
C LEU A 109 -6.57 16.27 -5.21
N GLU A 110 -6.61 17.24 -6.10
CA GLU A 110 -5.56 17.43 -7.12
C GLU A 110 -4.19 17.68 -6.47
N GLN A 111 -4.15 18.50 -5.43
CA GLN A 111 -2.92 18.75 -4.69
C GLN A 111 -2.37 17.45 -4.05
N ALA A 112 -3.23 16.63 -3.47
CA ALA A 112 -2.84 15.35 -2.90
C ALA A 112 -2.32 14.37 -3.96
N ILE A 113 -2.94 14.35 -5.14
CA ILE A 113 -2.52 13.50 -6.26
C ILE A 113 -1.17 13.96 -6.80
N ARG A 114 -1.01 15.25 -7.07
CA ARG A 114 0.23 15.83 -7.62
C ARG A 114 1.38 15.79 -6.62
N GLY A 115 1.09 15.94 -5.32
CA GLY A 115 2.04 15.87 -4.22
C GLY A 115 2.39 14.45 -3.79
N LYS A 116 1.88 13.43 -4.47
CA LYS A 116 2.17 12.03 -4.13
C LYS A 116 3.66 11.74 -4.33
N PRO A 117 4.36 11.21 -3.30
CA PRO A 117 5.78 10.91 -3.40
C PRO A 117 6.02 9.79 -4.42
N LYS A 118 7.16 9.86 -5.11
CA LYS A 118 7.57 8.83 -6.09
C LYS A 118 7.73 7.47 -5.44
N MET A 119 8.21 7.43 -4.20
CA MET A 119 8.39 6.19 -3.43
C MET A 119 8.27 6.44 -1.93
N HIS A 120 8.03 5.38 -1.18
CA HIS A 120 8.15 5.39 0.28
C HIS A 120 9.58 5.03 0.70
N HIS A 121 9.92 5.33 1.97
CA HIS A 121 11.20 5.01 2.60
C HIS A 121 10.98 4.24 3.92
N PHE A 122 10.14 3.20 3.89
CA PHE A 122 9.85 2.39 5.08
C PHE A 122 11.05 1.62 5.63
N GLU A 123 12.09 1.41 4.83
CA GLU A 123 13.35 0.81 5.22
C GLU A 123 14.24 1.75 6.03
N GLU A 124 13.96 3.05 6.00
CA GLU A 124 14.73 4.09 6.68
C GLU A 124 13.86 4.81 7.69
N GLN A 125 13.95 4.45 8.97
CA GLN A 125 13.07 4.97 10.03
C GLN A 125 13.06 6.50 10.11
N ASN A 126 14.19 7.16 9.84
CA ASN A 126 14.30 8.62 9.88
C ASN A 126 13.44 9.34 8.82
N PHE A 127 13.02 8.65 7.77
CA PHE A 127 12.17 9.20 6.71
C PHE A 127 10.68 8.91 6.93
N ILE A 128 10.33 8.09 7.92
CA ILE A 128 8.93 7.81 8.26
C ILE A 128 8.42 8.95 9.13
N THR A 129 7.58 9.80 8.56
CA THR A 129 6.99 10.92 9.31
C THR A 129 5.58 10.62 9.83
N GLU A 130 5.00 9.46 9.46
CA GLU A 130 3.72 9.01 10.01
C GLU A 130 3.89 8.49 11.43
N GLN A 131 3.12 9.07 12.36
CA GLN A 131 3.13 8.69 13.77
C GLN A 131 1.84 8.02 14.24
N LYS A 132 0.81 8.03 13.38
CA LYS A 132 -0.51 7.46 13.71
C LYS A 132 -0.53 5.96 13.48
N ASN A 133 -1.41 5.28 14.23
CA ASN A 133 -1.72 3.88 13.99
C ASN A 133 -2.61 3.72 12.75
N MET A 134 -2.62 2.51 12.15
CA MET A 134 -3.44 2.21 10.97
C MET A 134 -4.92 2.52 11.19
N SER A 135 -5.46 2.25 12.38
CA SER A 135 -6.85 2.57 12.74
C SER A 135 -7.19 4.07 12.72
N GLN A 136 -6.18 4.94 12.79
CA GLN A 136 -6.35 6.41 12.79
C GLN A 136 -6.21 7.03 11.40
N ILE A 137 -5.68 6.27 10.45
CA ILE A 137 -5.41 6.75 9.08
C ILE A 137 -6.30 6.11 8.02
N GLY A 138 -7.44 5.58 8.42
CA GLY A 138 -8.44 5.05 7.49
C GLY A 138 -8.06 3.70 6.89
N GLY A 139 -7.57 2.81 7.71
CA GLY A 139 -7.24 1.42 7.37
C GLY A 139 -8.14 0.44 8.08
#